data_f849f680f3ddf5041ec99a2172723bf0
#
_entry.id   f849f680f3ddf5041ec99a2172723bf0
#
_cell.length_a   1.000
_cell.length_b   1.000
_cell.length_c   1.000
_cell.angle_alpha   90.00
_cell.angle_beta   90.00
_cell.angle_gamma   90.00
#
_symmetry.space_group_name_H-M   'P 1'
#
loop_
_entity.id
_entity.type
_entity.pdbx_description
1 polymer ?
#
loop_
_entity_poly.entity_id
_entity_poly.type
_entity_poly.pdbx_seq_one_letter_code
_entity_poly.pdbx_strand_id
1 'polypeptide(L)'
;TYGSVLPYSPRDAVQYLHYTTLDGVMEKEDPTNWEFEVPARLKELWKNQDFGQYALPNGKMPVCFLSNNDITGGNSGSPILNGRGELIGLAFDGNWESMSSDIIFEPDLQRCINVDARYVLFIIDKFGGAGYLLDEMEIVR
;
A
#
# COMPACT_ATOMS: atom_id res chain seq x y z
N THR A 1 17.57 0.37 6.81
CA THR A 1 17.09 -1.01 6.71
C THR A 1 16.85 -1.38 5.24
N TYR A 2 16.87 -2.66 4.91
CA TYR A 2 16.58 -3.19 3.58
C TYR A 2 15.83 -4.51 3.69
N GLY A 3 15.15 -4.90 2.61
CA GLY A 3 14.36 -6.12 2.54
C GLY A 3 13.86 -6.39 1.12
N SER A 4 12.96 -7.34 1.01
CA SER A 4 12.30 -7.72 -0.24
C SER A 4 10.78 -7.59 -0.09
N VAL A 5 10.09 -7.33 -1.19
CA VAL A 5 8.63 -7.41 -1.26
C VAL A 5 8.23 -8.88 -1.24
N LEU A 6 7.55 -9.33 -0.19
CA LEU A 6 7.25 -10.74 0.05
C LEU A 6 5.85 -10.94 0.61
N PRO A 7 5.16 -12.03 0.22
CA PRO A 7 3.99 -12.54 0.93
C PRO A 7 4.40 -13.17 2.27
N TYR A 8 3.44 -13.65 3.05
CA TYR A 8 3.71 -14.47 4.23
C TYR A 8 2.55 -15.41 4.54
N SER A 9 2.85 -16.45 5.33
CA SER A 9 1.87 -17.43 5.80
C SER A 9 1.74 -17.33 7.30
N PRO A 10 0.66 -16.68 7.85
CA PRO A 10 0.51 -16.48 9.28
C PRO A 10 0.24 -17.79 10.03
N ARG A 11 -0.23 -18.83 9.33
CA ARG A 11 -0.53 -20.16 9.88
C ARG A 11 -0.65 -21.18 8.74
N ASP A 12 -0.75 -22.45 9.11
CA ASP A 12 -0.95 -23.55 8.16
C ASP A 12 -2.16 -23.30 7.24
N ALA A 13 -1.99 -23.62 5.98
CA ALA A 13 -2.98 -23.48 4.90
C ALA A 13 -3.48 -22.03 4.62
N VAL A 14 -2.84 -20.99 5.19
CA VAL A 14 -3.17 -19.58 4.91
C VAL A 14 -1.97 -18.88 4.33
N GLN A 15 -2.15 -18.24 3.17
CA GLN A 15 -1.14 -17.39 2.56
C GLN A 15 -1.74 -16.03 2.24
N TYR A 16 -1.15 -14.96 2.76
CA TYR A 16 -1.45 -13.59 2.38
C TYR A 16 -0.55 -13.14 1.24
N LEU A 17 -1.13 -12.49 0.23
CA LEU A 17 -0.38 -11.89 -0.86
C LEU A 17 0.48 -10.72 -0.36
N HIS A 18 1.49 -10.37 -1.14
CA HIS A 18 2.35 -9.24 -0.84
C HIS A 18 1.72 -7.88 -1.13
N TYR A 19 0.48 -7.80 -1.59
CA TYR A 19 -0.22 -6.54 -1.88
C TYR A 19 -1.72 -6.64 -1.61
N THR A 20 -2.33 -5.49 -1.38
CA THR A 20 -3.79 -5.31 -1.30
C THR A 20 -4.27 -4.39 -2.42
N THR A 21 -5.56 -4.42 -2.69
CA THR A 21 -6.18 -3.61 -3.74
C THR A 21 -7.35 -2.78 -3.22
N LEU A 22 -7.81 -1.84 -4.03
CA LEU A 22 -8.96 -1.00 -3.72
C LEU A 22 -10.25 -1.82 -3.53
N ASP A 23 -10.33 -3.04 -4.09
CA ASP A 23 -11.45 -3.95 -3.85
C ASP A 23 -11.57 -4.28 -2.36
N GLY A 24 -10.45 -4.54 -1.68
CA GLY A 24 -10.46 -4.82 -0.23
C GLY A 24 -10.87 -3.61 0.61
N VAL A 25 -10.60 -2.38 0.15
CA VAL A 25 -11.10 -1.17 0.80
C VAL A 25 -12.63 -1.11 0.70
N MET A 26 -13.21 -1.43 -0.47
CA MET A 26 -14.66 -1.47 -0.67
C MET A 26 -15.33 -2.59 0.14
N GLU A 27 -14.70 -3.77 0.25
CA GLU A 27 -15.20 -4.87 1.06
C GLU A 27 -15.28 -4.54 2.55
N LYS A 28 -14.38 -3.67 3.03
CA LYS A 28 -14.31 -3.25 4.43
C LYS A 28 -15.18 -2.02 4.74
N GLU A 29 -15.87 -1.45 3.76
CA GLU A 29 -16.70 -0.27 3.98
C GLU A 29 -17.78 -0.53 5.04
N ASP A 30 -17.82 0.33 6.04
CA ASP A 30 -18.89 0.40 7.02
C ASP A 30 -19.35 1.86 7.18
N PRO A 31 -20.46 2.27 6.54
CA PRO A 31 -20.96 3.64 6.62
C PRO A 31 -21.39 4.07 8.03
N THR A 32 -21.50 3.14 8.98
CA THR A 32 -21.84 3.43 10.37
C THR A 32 -20.62 3.74 11.22
N ASN A 33 -19.43 3.47 10.70
CA ASN A 33 -18.16 3.70 11.36
C ASN A 33 -17.28 4.65 10.50
N TRP A 34 -17.06 5.85 10.99
CA TRP A 34 -16.28 6.88 10.29
C TRP A 34 -14.87 6.42 9.86
N GLU A 35 -14.25 5.47 10.59
CA GLU A 35 -12.94 4.92 10.25
C GLU A 35 -12.96 4.05 8.98
N PHE A 36 -14.13 3.51 8.63
CA PHE A 36 -14.33 2.63 7.49
C PHE A 36 -15.27 3.24 6.42
N GLU A 37 -15.62 4.50 6.57
CA GLU A 37 -16.40 5.21 5.56
C GLU A 37 -15.53 5.48 4.31
N VAL A 38 -15.96 4.98 3.15
CA VAL A 38 -15.27 5.23 1.88
C VAL A 38 -15.87 6.46 1.20
N PRO A 39 -15.05 7.47 0.84
CA PRO A 39 -15.53 8.66 0.15
C PRO A 39 -16.29 8.34 -1.15
N ALA A 40 -17.41 9.01 -1.40
CA ALA A 40 -18.26 8.77 -2.57
C ALA A 40 -17.48 8.86 -3.90
N ARG A 41 -16.55 9.83 -4.01
CA ARG A 41 -15.70 9.99 -5.19
C ARG A 41 -14.80 8.77 -5.42
N LEU A 42 -14.25 8.18 -4.36
CA LEU A 42 -13.41 6.99 -4.47
C LEU A 42 -14.24 5.77 -4.93
N LYS A 43 -15.47 5.63 -4.42
CA LYS A 43 -16.42 4.60 -4.87
C LYS A 43 -16.79 4.75 -6.34
N GLU A 44 -16.98 5.98 -6.81
CA GLU A 44 -17.26 6.27 -8.21
C GLU A 44 -16.10 5.85 -9.12
N LEU A 45 -14.87 6.25 -8.78
CA LEU A 45 -13.67 5.87 -9.52
C LEU A 45 -13.50 4.33 -9.57
N TRP A 46 -13.74 3.66 -8.46
CA TRP A 46 -13.68 2.21 -8.38
C TRP A 46 -14.75 1.52 -9.25
N LYS A 47 -16.01 1.96 -9.19
CA LYS A 47 -17.11 1.41 -10.00
C LYS A 47 -16.86 1.55 -11.49
N ASN A 48 -16.29 2.68 -11.90
CA ASN A 48 -15.99 2.98 -13.29
C ASN A 48 -14.64 2.39 -13.74
N GLN A 49 -13.85 1.79 -12.83
CA GLN A 49 -12.48 1.33 -13.06
C GLN A 49 -11.59 2.43 -13.67
N ASP A 50 -11.86 3.68 -13.30
CA ASP A 50 -11.09 4.84 -13.77
C ASP A 50 -9.79 5.00 -12.96
N PHE A 51 -8.91 4.02 -13.13
CA PHE A 51 -7.62 3.97 -12.44
C PHE A 51 -6.48 4.55 -13.28
N GLY A 52 -6.72 4.87 -14.54
CA GLY A 52 -5.72 5.43 -15.45
C GLY A 52 -4.48 4.55 -15.56
N GLN A 53 -3.33 5.17 -15.52
CA GLN A 53 -2.02 4.51 -15.63
C GLN A 53 -1.55 3.83 -14.33
N TYR A 54 -2.32 3.93 -13.25
CA TYR A 54 -1.91 3.47 -11.90
C TYR A 54 -2.31 2.03 -11.60
N ALA A 55 -3.18 1.43 -12.43
CA ALA A 55 -3.60 0.04 -12.27
C ALA A 55 -2.44 -0.95 -12.48
N LEU A 56 -2.54 -2.08 -11.80
CA LEU A 56 -1.72 -3.26 -12.08
C LEU A 56 -2.06 -3.84 -13.47
N PRO A 57 -1.18 -4.68 -14.06
CA PRO A 57 -1.47 -5.34 -15.34
C PRO A 57 -2.76 -6.18 -15.34
N ASN A 58 -3.21 -6.64 -14.17
CA ASN A 58 -4.48 -7.36 -14.01
C ASN A 58 -5.70 -6.45 -13.87
N GLY A 59 -5.55 -5.13 -14.06
CA GLY A 59 -6.62 -4.14 -13.97
C GLY A 59 -7.00 -3.72 -12.55
N LYS A 60 -6.36 -4.26 -11.52
CA LYS A 60 -6.66 -3.89 -10.13
C LYS A 60 -5.86 -2.66 -9.69
N MET A 61 -6.47 -1.82 -8.86
CA MET A 61 -5.81 -0.68 -8.24
C MET A 61 -5.07 -1.14 -6.98
N PRO A 62 -3.71 -1.14 -6.94
CA PRO A 62 -2.97 -1.49 -5.73
C PRO A 62 -3.16 -0.41 -4.66
N VAL A 63 -3.15 -0.79 -3.39
CA VAL A 63 -3.22 0.15 -2.26
C VAL A 63 -1.98 0.06 -1.39
N CYS A 64 -1.66 -1.14 -0.89
CA CYS A 64 -0.50 -1.38 -0.04
C CYS A 64 0.28 -2.59 -0.53
N PHE A 65 1.55 -2.65 -0.16
CA PHE A 65 2.38 -3.85 -0.33
C PHE A 65 3.19 -4.15 0.94
N LEU A 66 3.63 -5.39 1.06
CA LEU A 66 4.38 -5.91 2.19
C LEU A 66 5.86 -6.07 1.84
N SER A 67 6.72 -5.74 2.79
CA SER A 67 8.16 -6.02 2.70
C SER A 67 8.70 -6.52 4.04
N ASN A 68 9.81 -7.25 4.03
CA ASN A 68 10.38 -7.84 5.24
C ASN A 68 11.53 -7.02 5.85
N ASN A 69 11.64 -5.74 5.48
CA ASN A 69 12.56 -4.84 6.17
C ASN A 69 12.04 -4.50 7.57
N ASP A 70 12.97 -4.37 8.50
CA ASP A 70 12.66 -3.96 9.86
C ASP A 70 12.29 -2.46 9.93
N ILE A 71 11.29 -2.13 10.72
CA ILE A 71 10.84 -0.77 11.03
C ILE A 71 10.53 -0.62 12.51
N THR A 72 10.57 0.60 12.99
CA THR A 72 10.17 0.96 14.36
C THR A 72 9.38 2.26 14.37
N GLY A 73 8.86 2.66 15.52
CA GLY A 73 8.16 3.93 15.69
C GLY A 73 9.01 5.10 15.21
N GLY A 74 8.41 5.99 14.41
CA GLY A 74 9.09 7.11 13.74
C GLY A 74 9.38 6.87 12.25
N ASN A 75 9.29 5.65 11.76
CA ASN A 75 9.48 5.35 10.34
C ASN A 75 8.25 5.64 9.47
N SER A 76 7.09 5.96 10.07
CA SER A 76 5.87 6.30 9.32
C SER A 76 6.12 7.46 8.35
N GLY A 77 5.79 7.25 7.06
CA GLY A 77 6.03 8.21 5.97
C GLY A 77 7.43 8.12 5.36
N SER A 78 8.31 7.24 5.83
CA SER A 78 9.63 7.05 5.22
C SER A 78 9.52 6.49 3.81
N PRO A 79 10.36 6.97 2.87
CA PRO A 79 10.34 6.49 1.49
C PRO A 79 10.85 5.05 1.40
N ILE A 80 10.13 4.23 0.63
CA ILE A 80 10.59 2.91 0.22
C ILE A 80 11.13 3.02 -1.20
N LEU A 81 12.42 2.71 -1.34
CA LEU A 81 13.13 2.79 -2.60
C LEU A 81 13.46 1.39 -3.12
N ASN A 82 13.37 1.19 -4.43
CA ASN A 82 13.88 -0.03 -5.05
C ASN A 82 15.41 0.00 -5.23
N GLY A 83 15.98 -1.07 -5.79
CA GLY A 83 17.43 -1.17 -5.99
C GLY A 83 18.02 -0.16 -6.99
N ARG A 84 17.21 0.63 -7.70
CA ARG A 84 17.61 1.73 -8.57
C ARG A 84 17.46 3.10 -7.92
N GLY A 85 16.98 3.16 -6.67
CA GLY A 85 16.70 4.41 -5.97
C GLY A 85 15.38 5.08 -6.34
N GLU A 86 14.48 4.38 -7.03
CA GLU A 86 13.17 4.87 -7.40
C GLU A 86 12.20 4.69 -6.23
N LEU A 87 11.35 5.69 -5.96
CA LEU A 87 10.32 5.63 -4.94
C LEU A 87 9.20 4.68 -5.37
N ILE A 88 8.99 3.61 -4.60
CA ILE A 88 7.94 2.63 -4.86
C ILE A 88 6.81 2.64 -3.82
N GLY A 89 7.01 3.32 -2.71
CA GLY A 89 6.01 3.43 -1.65
C GLY A 89 6.48 4.22 -0.45
N LEU A 90 5.62 4.29 0.56
CA LEU A 90 5.90 4.93 1.84
C LEU A 90 5.57 3.94 2.95
N ALA A 91 6.52 3.70 3.87
CA ALA A 91 6.28 2.88 5.05
C ALA A 91 5.28 3.56 5.98
N PHE A 92 4.35 2.79 6.58
CA PHE A 92 3.43 3.40 7.54
C PHE A 92 3.07 2.53 8.73
N ASP A 93 3.21 1.20 8.65
CA ASP A 93 2.84 0.32 9.76
C ASP A 93 3.56 -1.04 9.68
N GLY A 94 3.42 -1.85 10.71
CA GLY A 94 3.75 -3.26 10.74
C GLY A 94 2.50 -4.14 10.67
N ASN A 95 2.65 -5.38 10.19
CA ASN A 95 1.56 -6.34 10.30
C ASN A 95 1.35 -6.76 11.76
N TRP A 96 0.24 -7.45 12.05
CA TRP A 96 -0.08 -7.89 13.41
C TRP A 96 1.03 -8.73 14.06
N GLU A 97 1.67 -9.58 13.26
CA GLU A 97 2.77 -10.44 13.70
C GLU A 97 4.05 -9.68 14.07
N SER A 98 4.16 -8.41 13.68
CA SER A 98 5.31 -7.55 14.02
C SER A 98 5.16 -6.81 15.35
N MET A 99 4.09 -7.04 16.12
CA MET A 99 3.88 -6.38 17.43
C MET A 99 4.99 -6.67 18.45
N SER A 100 5.74 -7.75 18.28
CA SER A 100 6.88 -8.12 19.13
C SER A 100 8.25 -7.78 18.51
N SER A 101 8.31 -7.08 17.39
CA SER A 101 9.55 -6.87 16.60
C SER A 101 10.66 -6.17 17.38
N ASP A 102 10.31 -5.28 18.31
CA ASP A 102 11.30 -4.58 19.15
C ASP A 102 12.00 -5.51 20.16
N ILE A 103 11.47 -6.70 20.37
CA ILE A 103 12.02 -7.71 21.30
C ILE A 103 12.57 -8.90 20.53
N ILE A 104 11.79 -9.44 19.60
CA ILE A 104 12.13 -10.62 18.81
C ILE A 104 11.69 -10.35 17.37
N PHE A 105 12.64 -10.36 16.44
CA PHE A 105 12.35 -10.25 15.02
C PHE A 105 12.19 -11.63 14.38
N GLU A 106 11.01 -11.90 13.82
CA GLU A 106 10.68 -13.15 13.14
C GLU A 106 10.52 -12.89 11.61
N PRO A 107 11.58 -13.10 10.82
CA PRO A 107 11.63 -12.69 9.40
C PRO A 107 10.59 -13.40 8.53
N ASP A 108 10.10 -14.56 8.93
CA ASP A 108 9.09 -15.32 8.18
C ASP A 108 7.67 -14.73 8.32
N LEU A 109 7.39 -14.07 9.44
CA LEU A 109 6.06 -13.57 9.78
C LEU A 109 5.95 -12.05 9.74
N GLN A 110 6.98 -11.35 10.20
CA GLN A 110 6.93 -9.89 10.35
C GLN A 110 7.07 -9.18 9.01
N ARG A 111 6.19 -8.21 8.77
CA ARG A 111 6.17 -7.40 7.56
C ARG A 111 5.96 -5.93 7.87
N CYS A 112 6.71 -5.10 7.17
CA CYS A 112 6.42 -3.69 7.00
C CYS A 112 5.27 -3.53 6.00
N ILE A 113 4.29 -2.69 6.33
CA ILE A 113 3.19 -2.34 5.45
C ILE A 113 3.51 -0.98 4.82
N ASN A 114 3.49 -0.94 3.50
CA ASN A 114 3.83 0.24 2.73
C ASN A 114 2.66 0.65 1.84
N VAL A 115 2.31 1.93 1.80
CA VAL A 115 1.39 2.41 0.78
C VAL A 115 2.09 2.41 -0.58
N ASP A 116 1.42 1.91 -1.61
CA ASP A 116 1.97 1.84 -2.97
C ASP A 116 2.05 3.25 -3.59
N ALA A 117 3.19 3.60 -4.18
CA ALA A 117 3.37 4.90 -4.82
C ALA A 117 2.31 5.17 -5.93
N ARG A 118 1.86 4.12 -6.64
CA ARG A 118 0.79 4.25 -7.64
C ARG A 118 -0.53 4.68 -7.01
N TYR A 119 -0.85 4.21 -5.79
CA TYR A 119 -2.02 4.65 -5.05
C TYR A 119 -1.91 6.12 -4.65
N VAL A 120 -0.75 6.53 -4.17
CA VAL A 120 -0.50 7.96 -3.83
C VAL A 120 -0.73 8.84 -5.06
N LEU A 121 -0.15 8.49 -6.20
CA LEU A 121 -0.30 9.24 -7.45
C LEU A 121 -1.76 9.23 -7.96
N PHE A 122 -2.44 8.08 -7.86
CA PHE A 122 -3.87 7.97 -8.19
C PHE A 122 -4.75 8.90 -7.33
N ILE A 123 -4.46 8.97 -6.04
CA ILE A 123 -5.20 9.88 -5.13
C ILE A 123 -4.93 11.33 -5.50
N ILE A 124 -3.69 11.71 -5.81
CA ILE A 124 -3.36 13.09 -6.23
C ILE A 124 -4.09 13.44 -7.53
N ASP A 125 -3.96 12.59 -8.54
CA ASP A 125 -4.49 12.87 -9.89
C ASP A 125 -6.01 12.69 -9.96
N LYS A 126 -6.51 11.45 -9.80
CA LYS A 126 -7.89 11.09 -10.11
C LYS A 126 -8.88 11.46 -9.00
N PHE A 127 -8.50 11.26 -7.76
CA PHE A 127 -9.36 11.58 -6.62
C PHE A 127 -9.31 13.08 -6.29
N GLY A 128 -8.12 13.64 -6.16
CA GLY A 128 -7.89 15.03 -5.77
C GLY A 128 -7.98 16.03 -6.93
N GLY A 129 -7.92 15.56 -8.19
CA GLY A 129 -7.93 16.43 -9.37
C GLY A 129 -6.69 17.32 -9.49
N ALA A 130 -5.59 16.93 -8.84
CA ALA A 130 -4.36 17.70 -8.78
C ALA A 130 -3.25 17.09 -9.68
N GLY A 131 -3.65 16.53 -10.83
CA GLY A 131 -2.73 15.87 -11.77
C GLY A 131 -1.57 16.77 -12.25
N TYR A 132 -1.78 18.10 -12.22
CA TYR A 132 -0.71 19.06 -12.57
C TYR A 132 0.54 18.95 -11.68
N LEU A 133 0.40 18.42 -10.46
CA LEU A 133 1.56 18.18 -9.58
C LEU A 133 2.47 17.07 -10.10
N LEU A 134 1.93 16.16 -10.90
CA LEU A 134 2.71 15.07 -11.49
C LEU A 134 3.63 15.57 -12.61
N ASP A 135 3.34 16.73 -13.20
CA ASP A 135 4.20 17.35 -14.22
C ASP A 135 5.55 17.81 -13.63
N GLU A 136 5.63 17.95 -12.32
CA GLU A 136 6.86 18.28 -11.60
C GLU A 136 7.66 17.02 -11.16
N MET A 137 7.16 15.82 -11.45
CA MET A 137 7.74 14.55 -11.02
C MET A 137 8.29 13.76 -12.22
N GLU A 138 9.41 13.09 -12.03
CA GLU A 138 9.89 12.07 -12.95
C GLU A 138 9.24 10.72 -12.60
N ILE A 139 8.25 10.30 -13.42
CA ILE A 139 7.54 9.04 -13.22
C ILE A 139 8.18 7.96 -14.09
N VAL A 140 8.83 6.99 -13.44
CA VAL A 140 9.43 5.81 -14.09
C VAL A 140 8.39 4.71 -14.23
N ARG A 141 8.36 4.03 -15.40
CA ARG A 141 7.38 2.97 -15.75
C ARG A 141 8.07 1.65 -16.00
#